data_0059638e1f91f0f00a5bd09fb57d7e85
#
_entry.id   0059638e1f91f0f00a5bd09fb57d7e85
#
_cell.length_a   1.000
_cell.length_b   1.000
_cell.length_c   1.000
_cell.angle_alpha   90.00
_cell.angle_beta   90.00
_cell.angle_gamma   90.00
#
_symmetry.space_group_name_H-M   'P 1'
#
loop_
_entity.id
_entity.type
_entity.pdbx_description
1 polymer ?
#
loop_
_entity_poly.entity_id
_entity_poly.type
_entity_poly.pdbx_seq_one_letter_code
_entity_poly.pdbx_strand_id
1 'polypeptide(L)'
;MKRLVLFDIDETMIYSDGVGRRAMETALKQVFDERLDAGRHNMSGKTDPQICFELLSELGYSLDEIKSRLPLAFKVYLERLELEIENAGKYGLHQGVLELLRELEKRPEIHLGLLTGNIEEGARLKLEPFDLNSYFVFGAFGSDSADRMDLPLFAHKRAEEVFGKEFLREEIVIIGDAVNDVLCAQGYGVKSIITATGKTPRETLAGLKPDYLFDSLLNTAELIEAILA
;
A
#
# COMPACT_ATOMS: atom_id res chain seq x y z
N MET A 1 -9.96 -19.77 -14.22
CA MET A 1 -10.47 -19.30 -12.90
C MET A 1 -10.17 -17.82 -12.82
N LYS A 2 -11.15 -16.97 -12.43
CA LYS A 2 -10.89 -15.53 -12.30
C LYS A 2 -10.04 -15.25 -11.04
N ARG A 3 -9.28 -14.17 -11.06
CA ARG A 3 -8.46 -13.71 -9.93
C ARG A 3 -8.62 -12.22 -9.74
N LEU A 4 -8.73 -11.81 -8.48
CA LEU A 4 -8.61 -10.43 -8.05
C LEU A 4 -7.26 -10.26 -7.37
N VAL A 5 -6.37 -9.48 -7.97
CA VAL A 5 -5.01 -9.28 -7.47
C VAL A 5 -4.88 -7.85 -6.95
N LEU A 6 -4.63 -7.72 -5.66
CA LEU A 6 -4.54 -6.47 -4.94
C LEU A 6 -3.08 -6.18 -4.59
N PHE A 7 -2.55 -5.08 -5.10
CA PHE A 7 -1.15 -4.69 -4.90
C PHE A 7 -1.02 -3.61 -3.83
N ASP A 8 -0.09 -3.79 -2.91
CA ASP A 8 0.48 -2.68 -2.16
C ASP A 8 1.46 -1.89 -3.03
N ILE A 9 1.83 -0.68 -2.59
CA ILE A 9 2.62 0.27 -3.36
C ILE A 9 4.06 0.37 -2.83
N ASP A 10 4.21 0.93 -1.61
CA ASP A 10 5.51 1.27 -1.05
C ASP A 10 6.32 0.02 -0.73
N GLU A 11 7.56 -0.05 -1.23
CA GLU A 11 8.48 -1.18 -1.09
C GLU A 11 7.98 -2.49 -1.75
N THR A 12 6.75 -2.52 -2.27
CA THR A 12 6.22 -3.62 -3.09
C THR A 12 6.43 -3.34 -4.58
N MET A 13 5.84 -2.26 -5.10
CA MET A 13 6.00 -1.83 -6.49
C MET A 13 7.06 -0.75 -6.66
N ILE A 14 7.14 0.20 -5.73
CA ILE A 14 8.07 1.32 -5.77
C ILE A 14 9.01 1.33 -4.56
N TYR A 15 10.28 1.67 -4.80
CA TYR A 15 11.18 2.09 -3.73
C TYR A 15 11.22 3.62 -3.71
N SER A 16 10.99 4.20 -2.51
CA SER A 16 10.66 5.61 -2.41
C SER A 16 11.67 6.46 -1.63
N ASP A 17 12.73 5.86 -1.11
CA ASP A 17 13.74 6.54 -0.28
C ASP A 17 13.15 7.46 0.82
N GLY A 18 11.96 7.09 1.28
CA GLY A 18 11.29 7.79 2.38
C GLY A 18 10.59 9.10 2.03
N VAL A 19 10.29 9.38 0.74
CA VAL A 19 9.56 10.61 0.33
C VAL A 19 8.24 10.77 1.10
N GLY A 20 7.45 9.70 1.23
CA GLY A 20 6.19 9.74 1.99
C GLY A 20 6.39 10.11 3.46
N ARG A 21 7.44 9.57 4.12
CA ARG A 21 7.78 9.90 5.50
C ARG A 21 8.12 11.38 5.65
N ARG A 22 9.01 11.91 4.79
CA ARG A 22 9.43 13.31 4.86
C ARG A 22 8.26 14.27 4.60
N ALA A 23 7.43 13.94 3.62
CA ALA A 23 6.23 14.72 3.31
C ALA A 23 5.24 14.72 4.49
N MET A 24 4.97 13.55 5.07
CA MET A 24 4.06 13.41 6.22
C MET A 24 4.59 14.16 7.46
N GLU A 25 5.86 13.98 7.79
CA GLU A 25 6.48 14.69 8.91
C GLU A 25 6.38 16.20 8.74
N THR A 26 6.70 16.71 7.54
CA THR A 26 6.60 18.15 7.23
C THR A 26 5.17 18.66 7.37
N ALA A 27 4.19 17.91 6.87
CA ALA A 27 2.78 18.28 6.97
C ALA A 27 2.29 18.32 8.43
N LEU A 28 2.63 17.30 9.20
CA LEU A 28 2.25 17.24 10.62
C LEU A 28 2.93 18.34 11.44
N LYS A 29 4.19 18.65 11.19
CA LYS A 29 4.88 19.79 11.79
C LYS A 29 4.18 21.11 11.51
N GLN A 30 3.83 21.34 10.26
CA GLN A 30 3.19 22.59 9.84
C GLN A 30 1.78 22.77 10.43
N VAL A 31 1.02 21.68 10.55
CA VAL A 31 -0.40 21.75 10.95
C VAL A 31 -0.58 21.56 12.46
N PHE A 32 0.26 20.78 13.11
CA PHE A 32 0.10 20.42 14.52
C PHE A 32 1.21 20.96 15.41
N ASP A 33 2.43 20.45 15.30
CA ASP A 33 3.51 20.76 16.23
C ASP A 33 4.88 20.64 15.58
N GLU A 34 5.66 21.72 15.61
CA GLU A 34 7.03 21.76 15.08
C GLU A 34 7.98 20.75 15.76
N ARG A 35 7.66 20.29 16.96
CA ARG A 35 8.46 19.32 17.73
C ARG A 35 8.32 17.88 17.25
N LEU A 36 7.34 17.60 16.37
CA LEU A 36 7.12 16.25 15.87
C LEU A 36 8.39 15.69 15.22
N ASP A 37 8.75 14.47 15.60
CA ASP A 37 9.87 13.72 15.01
C ASP A 37 9.38 12.32 14.62
N ALA A 38 9.17 12.11 13.34
CA ALA A 38 8.75 10.81 12.78
C ALA A 38 9.93 9.85 12.52
N GLY A 39 11.18 10.26 12.80
CA GLY A 39 12.39 9.56 12.37
C GLY A 39 12.48 8.09 12.79
N ARG A 40 12.03 7.73 13.98
CA ARG A 40 12.09 6.36 14.52
C ARG A 40 10.74 5.63 14.47
N HIS A 41 9.66 6.32 14.12
CA HIS A 41 8.34 5.69 14.07
C HIS A 41 8.26 4.64 12.97
N ASN A 42 7.75 3.44 13.30
CA ASN A 42 7.56 2.41 12.28
C ASN A 42 6.27 2.70 11.48
N MET A 43 6.44 3.04 10.20
CA MET A 43 5.32 3.31 9.28
C MET A 43 5.03 2.14 8.33
N SER A 44 5.90 1.11 8.29
CA SER A 44 5.77 0.01 7.33
C SER A 44 4.45 -0.72 7.49
N GLY A 45 3.71 -0.85 6.41
CA GLY A 45 2.45 -1.56 6.35
C GLY A 45 1.29 -0.90 7.11
N LYS A 46 1.45 0.34 7.62
CA LYS A 46 0.38 1.10 8.27
C LYS A 46 -0.35 2.00 7.29
N THR A 47 -1.54 2.46 7.69
CA THR A 47 -2.27 3.47 6.93
C THR A 47 -1.79 4.88 7.29
N ASP A 48 -1.88 5.83 6.36
CA ASP A 48 -1.53 7.23 6.62
C ASP A 48 -2.31 7.81 7.82
N PRO A 49 -3.64 7.58 7.97
CA PRO A 49 -4.36 8.01 9.17
C PRO A 49 -3.84 7.36 10.45
N GLN A 50 -3.55 6.06 10.45
CA GLN A 50 -3.00 5.36 11.61
C GLN A 50 -1.68 5.98 12.06
N ILE A 51 -0.78 6.25 11.12
CA ILE A 51 0.51 6.92 11.37
C ILE A 51 0.29 8.28 12.04
N CYS A 52 -0.64 9.09 11.51
CA CYS A 52 -0.98 10.38 12.07
C CYS A 52 -1.52 10.25 13.51
N PHE A 53 -2.45 9.31 13.75
CA PHE A 53 -3.01 9.09 15.08
C PHE A 53 -1.93 8.67 16.08
N GLU A 54 -1.05 7.75 15.72
CA GLU A 54 0.02 7.29 16.61
C GLU A 54 0.98 8.44 16.97
N LEU A 55 1.54 9.13 15.97
CA LEU A 55 2.51 10.20 16.16
C LEU A 55 1.94 11.37 16.97
N LEU A 56 0.71 11.78 16.69
CA LEU A 56 0.10 12.93 17.35
C LEU A 56 -0.40 12.59 18.74
N SER A 57 -0.86 11.35 18.99
CA SER A 57 -1.22 10.89 20.33
C SER A 57 -0.01 10.84 21.25
N GLU A 58 1.18 10.49 20.77
CA GLU A 58 2.43 10.54 21.53
C GLU A 58 2.79 11.98 21.97
N LEU A 59 2.35 13.00 21.23
CA LEU A 59 2.48 14.42 21.57
C LEU A 59 1.35 14.95 22.46
N GLY A 60 0.36 14.11 22.81
CA GLY A 60 -0.73 14.43 23.71
C GLY A 60 -1.98 15.01 23.05
N TYR A 61 -2.07 15.00 21.71
CA TYR A 61 -3.31 15.40 21.02
C TYR A 61 -4.42 14.36 21.23
N SER A 62 -5.62 14.82 21.48
CA SER A 62 -6.82 13.98 21.52
C SER A 62 -7.24 13.54 20.11
N LEU A 63 -7.97 12.42 20.03
CA LEU A 63 -8.49 11.94 18.74
C LEU A 63 -9.38 12.96 18.02
N ASP A 64 -10.17 13.74 18.77
CA ASP A 64 -11.06 14.75 18.18
C ASP A 64 -10.26 15.92 17.61
N GLU A 65 -9.20 16.37 18.28
CA GLU A 65 -8.28 17.38 17.75
C GLU A 65 -7.59 16.89 16.49
N ILE A 66 -7.10 15.65 16.50
CA ILE A 66 -6.46 15.05 15.33
C ILE A 66 -7.45 14.99 14.17
N LYS A 67 -8.61 14.38 14.35
CA LYS A 67 -9.64 14.24 13.31
C LYS A 67 -10.08 15.57 12.72
N SER A 68 -10.21 16.61 13.54
CA SER A 68 -10.63 17.94 13.08
C SER A 68 -9.62 18.62 12.15
N ARG A 69 -8.32 18.35 12.33
CA ARG A 69 -7.22 18.97 11.58
C ARG A 69 -6.61 18.07 10.51
N LEU A 70 -6.90 16.76 10.55
CA LEU A 70 -6.35 15.77 9.63
C LEU A 70 -6.61 16.09 8.14
N PRO A 71 -7.78 16.59 7.72
CA PRO A 71 -8.00 16.99 6.33
C PRO A 71 -7.03 18.08 5.85
N LEU A 72 -6.70 19.05 6.71
CA LEU A 72 -5.72 20.08 6.41
C LEU A 72 -4.30 19.47 6.33
N ALA A 73 -3.98 18.57 7.25
CA ALA A 73 -2.69 17.89 7.23
C ALA A 73 -2.50 17.05 5.96
N PHE A 74 -3.52 16.33 5.50
CA PHE A 74 -3.44 15.59 4.25
C PHE A 74 -3.33 16.49 3.01
N LYS A 75 -3.99 17.64 3.01
CA LYS A 75 -3.78 18.60 1.93
C LYS A 75 -2.30 19.05 1.85
N VAL A 76 -1.72 19.44 2.99
CA VAL A 76 -0.30 19.83 3.05
C VAL A 76 0.61 18.65 2.70
N TYR A 77 0.26 17.43 3.17
CA TYR A 77 0.99 16.22 2.84
C TYR A 77 1.08 15.97 1.32
N LEU A 78 -0.03 16.10 0.60
CA LEU A 78 -0.06 15.91 -0.86
C LEU A 78 0.81 16.94 -1.58
N GLU A 79 0.73 18.21 -1.21
CA GLU A 79 1.60 19.28 -1.75
C GLU A 79 3.09 18.98 -1.51
N ARG A 80 3.43 18.46 -0.33
CA ARG A 80 4.81 18.09 0.02
C ARG A 80 5.25 16.80 -0.66
N LEU A 81 4.36 15.82 -0.78
CA LEU A 81 4.65 14.55 -1.44
C LEU A 81 5.04 14.75 -2.91
N GLU A 82 4.31 15.59 -3.62
CA GLU A 82 4.64 15.95 -5.01
C GLU A 82 6.05 16.52 -5.11
N LEU A 83 6.39 17.50 -4.28
CA LEU A 83 7.73 18.09 -4.23
C LEU A 83 8.82 17.09 -3.84
N GLU A 84 8.55 16.19 -2.89
CA GLU A 84 9.50 15.17 -2.47
C GLU A 84 9.75 14.14 -3.58
N ILE A 85 8.72 13.76 -4.34
CA ILE A 85 8.84 12.87 -5.51
C ILE A 85 9.68 13.53 -6.61
N GLU A 86 9.38 14.78 -6.98
CA GLU A 86 10.12 15.52 -8.00
C GLU A 86 11.62 15.68 -7.67
N ASN A 87 11.95 15.84 -6.40
CA ASN A 87 13.32 16.06 -5.93
C ASN A 87 14.00 14.78 -5.41
N ALA A 88 13.36 13.62 -5.53
CA ALA A 88 13.91 12.38 -4.99
C ALA A 88 15.16 11.92 -5.74
N GLY A 89 16.23 11.65 -4.99
CA GLY A 89 17.47 11.10 -5.56
C GLY A 89 17.36 9.61 -5.93
N LYS A 90 16.49 8.88 -5.25
CA LYS A 90 16.25 7.44 -5.45
C LYS A 90 14.76 7.17 -5.35
N TYR A 91 14.10 7.24 -6.48
CA TYR A 91 12.67 6.93 -6.61
C TYR A 91 12.47 6.10 -7.88
N GLY A 92 11.90 4.91 -7.76
CA GLY A 92 11.83 4.02 -8.92
C GLY A 92 10.99 2.78 -8.67
N LEU A 93 10.84 1.97 -9.71
CA LEU A 93 10.15 0.69 -9.63
C LEU A 93 11.09 -0.42 -9.16
N HIS A 94 10.58 -1.30 -8.30
CA HIS A 94 11.23 -2.57 -8.05
C HIS A 94 11.32 -3.40 -9.33
N GLN A 95 12.37 -4.20 -9.43
CA GLN A 95 12.60 -5.04 -10.62
C GLN A 95 11.45 -6.06 -10.79
N GLY A 96 10.98 -6.23 -12.01
CA GLY A 96 9.92 -7.16 -12.38
C GLY A 96 8.52 -6.60 -12.33
N VAL A 97 8.30 -5.39 -11.75
CA VAL A 97 6.96 -4.80 -11.61
C VAL A 97 6.27 -4.61 -12.96
N LEU A 98 6.93 -3.92 -13.90
CA LEU A 98 6.35 -3.66 -15.22
C LEU A 98 6.10 -4.92 -16.02
N GLU A 99 7.03 -5.87 -15.98
CA GLU A 99 6.91 -7.16 -16.64
C GLU A 99 5.71 -7.94 -16.10
N LEU A 100 5.57 -8.00 -14.77
CA LEU A 100 4.46 -8.68 -14.12
C LEU A 100 3.12 -8.03 -14.50
N LEU A 101 2.99 -6.71 -14.36
CA LEU A 101 1.75 -5.99 -14.68
C LEU A 101 1.34 -6.18 -16.14
N ARG A 102 2.28 -6.07 -17.09
CA ARG A 102 2.03 -6.32 -18.52
C ARG A 102 1.58 -7.75 -18.82
N GLU A 103 2.14 -8.74 -18.13
CA GLU A 103 1.73 -10.13 -18.30
C GLU A 103 0.36 -10.42 -17.67
N LEU A 104 0.04 -9.78 -16.54
CA LEU A 104 -1.26 -9.89 -15.90
C LEU A 104 -2.37 -9.19 -16.72
N GLU A 105 -2.09 -8.02 -17.31
CA GLU A 105 -3.02 -7.27 -18.16
C GLU A 105 -3.49 -8.08 -19.39
N LYS A 106 -2.64 -8.94 -19.94
CA LYS A 106 -2.99 -9.80 -21.09
C LYS A 106 -3.99 -10.89 -20.74
N ARG A 107 -4.33 -11.08 -19.47
CA ARG A 107 -5.17 -12.16 -18.95
C ARG A 107 -6.53 -11.63 -18.55
N PRO A 108 -7.59 -11.84 -19.37
CA PRO A 108 -8.91 -11.28 -19.11
C PRO A 108 -9.59 -11.84 -17.85
N GLU A 109 -9.09 -12.94 -17.33
CA GLU A 109 -9.54 -13.52 -16.06
C GLU A 109 -8.92 -12.85 -14.82
N ILE A 110 -7.89 -12.00 -14.98
CA ILE A 110 -7.21 -11.31 -13.87
C ILE A 110 -7.69 -9.88 -13.81
N HIS A 111 -8.06 -9.44 -12.61
CA HIS A 111 -8.50 -8.09 -12.30
C HIS A 111 -7.54 -7.47 -11.29
N LEU A 112 -6.99 -6.29 -11.62
CA LEU A 112 -5.98 -5.62 -10.80
C LEU A 112 -6.60 -4.50 -9.99
N GLY A 113 -6.21 -4.39 -8.73
CA GLY A 113 -6.59 -3.30 -7.84
C GLY A 113 -5.46 -2.96 -6.88
N LEU A 114 -5.60 -1.84 -6.17
CA LEU A 114 -4.68 -1.44 -5.11
C LEU A 114 -5.22 -1.86 -3.74
N LEU A 115 -4.32 -2.18 -2.82
CA LEU A 115 -4.58 -2.31 -1.40
C LEU A 115 -3.42 -1.70 -0.63
N THR A 116 -3.56 -0.45 -0.22
CA THR A 116 -2.44 0.32 0.34
C THR A 116 -2.84 1.16 1.54
N GLY A 117 -1.90 1.37 2.45
CA GLY A 117 -2.07 2.28 3.57
C GLY A 117 -2.06 3.77 3.19
N ASN A 118 -1.65 4.11 1.98
CA ASN A 118 -1.70 5.49 1.49
C ASN A 118 -3.15 5.99 1.39
N ILE A 119 -3.39 7.28 1.62
CA ILE A 119 -4.62 7.92 1.16
C ILE A 119 -4.66 7.87 -0.39
N GLU A 120 -5.87 7.84 -0.98
CA GLU A 120 -6.02 7.58 -2.42
C GLU A 120 -5.21 8.54 -3.27
N GLU A 121 -5.32 9.85 -3.02
CA GLU A 121 -4.59 10.87 -3.76
C GLU A 121 -3.06 10.69 -3.64
N GLY A 122 -2.57 10.32 -2.45
CA GLY A 122 -1.16 10.02 -2.24
C GLY A 122 -0.69 8.78 -2.99
N ALA A 123 -1.52 7.74 -3.04
CA ALA A 123 -1.26 6.54 -3.84
C ALA A 123 -1.15 6.87 -5.33
N ARG A 124 -2.09 7.70 -5.85
CA ARG A 124 -2.11 8.13 -7.25
C ARG A 124 -0.88 8.95 -7.62
N LEU A 125 -0.50 9.93 -6.77
CA LEU A 125 0.73 10.73 -6.97
C LEU A 125 1.98 9.85 -7.02
N LYS A 126 2.08 8.85 -6.17
CA LYS A 126 3.24 7.94 -6.13
C LYS A 126 3.37 7.10 -7.40
N LEU A 127 2.27 6.70 -8.02
CA LEU A 127 2.27 5.85 -9.21
C LEU A 127 2.40 6.63 -10.53
N GLU A 128 2.08 7.93 -10.52
CA GLU A 128 2.03 8.78 -11.71
C GLU A 128 3.33 8.85 -12.49
N PRO A 129 4.53 9.00 -11.88
CA PRO A 129 5.80 9.06 -12.62
C PRO A 129 6.11 7.82 -13.47
N PHE A 130 5.40 6.71 -13.23
CA PHE A 130 5.63 5.43 -13.91
C PHE A 130 4.46 5.00 -14.80
N ASP A 131 3.44 5.86 -14.99
CA ASP A 131 2.21 5.55 -15.72
C ASP A 131 1.45 4.32 -15.20
N LEU A 132 1.62 3.98 -13.90
CA LEU A 132 1.01 2.78 -13.32
C LEU A 132 -0.48 2.96 -12.96
N ASN A 133 -0.98 4.17 -12.87
CA ASN A 133 -2.38 4.42 -12.52
C ASN A 133 -3.38 3.76 -13.47
N SER A 134 -2.99 3.58 -14.75
CA SER A 134 -3.84 2.95 -15.77
C SER A 134 -4.13 1.48 -15.51
N TYR A 135 -3.25 0.76 -14.79
CA TYR A 135 -3.45 -0.64 -14.42
C TYR A 135 -4.48 -0.83 -13.29
N PHE A 136 -4.72 0.21 -12.47
CA PHE A 136 -5.48 0.11 -11.25
C PHE A 136 -6.68 1.04 -11.23
N VAL A 137 -7.79 0.57 -11.80
CA VAL A 137 -9.05 1.37 -11.91
C VAL A 137 -9.79 1.50 -10.58
N PHE A 138 -9.43 0.71 -9.55
CA PHE A 138 -9.98 0.76 -8.21
C PHE A 138 -8.92 0.36 -7.18
N GLY A 139 -9.25 0.55 -5.90
CA GLY A 139 -8.42 0.12 -4.78
C GLY A 139 -9.12 0.30 -3.44
N ALA A 140 -8.44 -0.11 -2.38
CA ALA A 140 -8.74 0.27 -1.02
C ALA A 140 -7.52 1.00 -0.44
N PHE A 141 -7.78 2.07 0.26
CA PHE A 141 -6.79 3.07 0.64
C PHE A 141 -6.87 3.40 2.14
N GLY A 142 -5.83 3.98 2.69
CA GLY A 142 -5.86 4.49 4.06
C GLY A 142 -6.96 5.51 4.32
N SER A 143 -7.45 6.20 3.28
CA SER A 143 -8.63 7.07 3.38
C SER A 143 -9.95 6.34 3.64
N ASP A 144 -10.01 5.02 3.43
CA ASP A 144 -11.21 4.22 3.69
C ASP A 144 -11.31 3.77 5.15
N SER A 145 -10.19 3.40 5.75
CA SER A 145 -10.08 3.06 7.17
C SER A 145 -8.68 3.33 7.70
N ALA A 146 -8.60 3.77 8.95
CA ALA A 146 -7.34 3.84 9.67
C ALA A 146 -6.80 2.45 10.03
N ASP A 147 -7.67 1.45 10.15
CA ASP A 147 -7.26 0.06 10.35
C ASP A 147 -7.03 -0.63 8.99
N ARG A 148 -5.77 -1.01 8.74
CA ARG A 148 -5.43 -1.72 7.50
C ARG A 148 -6.16 -3.05 7.34
N MET A 149 -6.57 -3.68 8.44
CA MET A 149 -7.29 -4.96 8.41
C MET A 149 -8.66 -4.86 7.77
N ASP A 150 -9.25 -3.67 7.68
CA ASP A 150 -10.54 -3.42 7.02
C ASP A 150 -10.40 -3.30 5.50
N LEU A 151 -9.21 -2.93 4.99
CA LEU A 151 -9.01 -2.59 3.58
C LEU A 151 -9.37 -3.74 2.60
N PRO A 152 -9.10 -5.02 2.89
CA PRO A 152 -9.51 -6.10 1.99
C PRO A 152 -11.02 -6.16 1.73
N LEU A 153 -11.84 -5.82 2.74
CA LEU A 153 -13.29 -5.75 2.58
C LEU A 153 -13.72 -4.63 1.62
N PHE A 154 -13.08 -3.45 1.74
CA PHE A 154 -13.35 -2.32 0.83
C PHE A 154 -12.93 -2.64 -0.61
N ALA A 155 -11.72 -3.20 -0.79
CA ALA A 155 -11.23 -3.59 -2.11
C ALA A 155 -12.14 -4.64 -2.77
N HIS A 156 -12.55 -5.66 -2.01
CA HIS A 156 -13.43 -6.72 -2.50
C HIS A 156 -14.78 -6.16 -2.99
N LYS A 157 -15.47 -5.37 -2.17
CA LYS A 157 -16.76 -4.74 -2.55
C LYS A 157 -16.64 -3.86 -3.80
N ARG A 158 -15.60 -3.01 -3.85
CA ARG A 158 -15.37 -2.14 -5.02
C ARG A 158 -15.07 -2.94 -6.29
N ALA A 159 -14.32 -4.04 -6.16
CA ALA A 159 -14.07 -4.92 -7.30
C ALA A 159 -15.39 -5.49 -7.87
N GLU A 160 -16.29 -5.95 -7.00
CA GLU A 160 -17.59 -6.46 -7.42
C GLU A 160 -18.42 -5.39 -8.12
N GLU A 161 -18.42 -4.15 -7.60
CA GLU A 161 -19.11 -3.01 -8.20
C GLU A 161 -18.52 -2.64 -9.57
N VAL A 162 -17.18 -2.53 -9.67
CA VAL A 162 -16.49 -2.11 -10.90
C VAL A 162 -16.60 -3.13 -12.01
N PHE A 163 -16.46 -4.42 -11.69
CA PHE A 163 -16.44 -5.48 -12.70
C PHE A 163 -17.80 -6.16 -12.89
N GLY A 164 -18.80 -5.87 -12.04
CA GLY A 164 -20.12 -6.51 -12.08
C GLY A 164 -20.06 -8.02 -11.87
N LYS A 165 -19.13 -8.49 -11.04
CA LYS A 165 -18.83 -9.90 -10.78
C LYS A 165 -18.59 -10.14 -9.31
N GLU A 166 -19.16 -11.20 -8.75
CA GLU A 166 -18.80 -11.67 -7.41
C GLU A 166 -17.41 -12.30 -7.44
N PHE A 167 -16.63 -12.10 -6.38
CA PHE A 167 -15.35 -12.78 -6.17
C PHE A 167 -15.41 -13.61 -4.89
N LEU A 168 -15.02 -14.87 -4.97
CA LEU A 168 -14.82 -15.69 -3.78
C LEU A 168 -13.48 -15.29 -3.12
N ARG A 169 -13.38 -15.46 -1.79
CA ARG A 169 -12.14 -15.13 -1.07
C ARG A 169 -10.92 -15.90 -1.60
N GLU A 170 -11.10 -17.14 -1.99
CA GLU A 170 -10.07 -17.98 -2.64
C GLU A 170 -9.62 -17.48 -4.01
N GLU A 171 -10.39 -16.57 -4.62
CA GLU A 171 -10.03 -15.91 -5.88
C GLU A 171 -9.25 -14.60 -5.68
N ILE A 172 -9.10 -14.14 -4.43
CA ILE A 172 -8.44 -12.89 -4.07
C ILE A 172 -7.02 -13.15 -3.61
N VAL A 173 -6.09 -12.35 -4.12
CA VAL A 173 -4.67 -12.42 -3.79
C VAL A 173 -4.20 -11.03 -3.37
N ILE A 174 -3.50 -10.93 -2.25
CA ILE A 174 -2.81 -9.71 -1.81
C ILE A 174 -1.32 -9.88 -2.06
N ILE A 175 -0.72 -8.89 -2.73
CA ILE A 175 0.73 -8.81 -2.99
C ILE A 175 1.28 -7.61 -2.22
N GLY A 176 2.25 -7.86 -1.31
CA GLY A 176 2.86 -6.86 -0.45
C GLY A 176 4.24 -7.25 0.05
N ASP A 177 4.85 -6.42 0.91
CA ASP A 177 6.21 -6.62 1.45
C ASP A 177 6.27 -6.57 2.99
N ALA A 178 5.19 -6.21 3.64
CA ALA A 178 5.16 -5.91 5.07
C ALA A 178 4.40 -6.98 5.88
N VAL A 179 4.66 -6.97 7.20
CA VAL A 179 3.92 -7.81 8.18
C VAL A 179 2.41 -7.64 8.03
N ASN A 180 1.96 -6.40 7.88
CA ASN A 180 0.53 -6.08 7.79
C ASN A 180 -0.13 -6.60 6.51
N ASP A 181 0.61 -6.84 5.42
CA ASP A 181 0.07 -7.47 4.22
C ASP A 181 -0.24 -8.94 4.45
N VAL A 182 0.65 -9.65 5.15
CA VAL A 182 0.39 -11.02 5.57
C VAL A 182 -0.83 -11.08 6.49
N LEU A 183 -0.86 -10.22 7.52
CA LEU A 183 -1.95 -10.20 8.51
C LEU A 183 -3.29 -9.83 7.89
N CYS A 184 -3.31 -8.87 6.96
CA CYS A 184 -4.50 -8.50 6.17
C CYS A 184 -5.05 -9.68 5.38
N ALA A 185 -4.18 -10.38 4.66
CA ALA A 185 -4.58 -11.54 3.87
C ALA A 185 -5.13 -12.66 4.76
N GLN A 186 -4.40 -13.02 5.82
CA GLN A 186 -4.82 -14.06 6.77
C GLN A 186 -6.11 -13.68 7.49
N GLY A 187 -6.23 -12.46 7.98
CA GLY A 187 -7.42 -11.97 8.70
C GLY A 187 -8.68 -11.96 7.83
N TYR A 188 -8.53 -11.65 6.55
CA TYR A 188 -9.63 -11.67 5.59
C TYR A 188 -9.88 -13.07 4.99
N GLY A 189 -8.93 -14.00 5.11
CA GLY A 189 -9.02 -15.37 4.58
C GLY A 189 -8.80 -15.42 3.07
N VAL A 190 -7.80 -14.67 2.57
CA VAL A 190 -7.40 -14.60 1.15
C VAL A 190 -5.92 -14.97 1.01
N LYS A 191 -5.47 -15.24 -0.21
CA LYS A 191 -4.10 -15.63 -0.50
C LYS A 191 -3.14 -14.47 -0.34
N SER A 192 -1.98 -14.75 0.28
CA SER A 192 -0.87 -13.82 0.44
C SER A 192 0.33 -14.20 -0.43
N ILE A 193 0.80 -13.28 -1.26
CA ILE A 193 2.06 -13.37 -2.00
C ILE A 193 2.94 -12.23 -1.50
N ILE A 194 4.00 -12.54 -0.79
CA ILE A 194 4.84 -11.55 -0.11
C ILE A 194 6.21 -11.50 -0.77
N THR A 195 6.74 -10.29 -0.91
CA THR A 195 8.11 -10.05 -1.40
C THR A 195 8.97 -9.48 -0.28
N ALA A 196 10.21 -9.93 -0.21
CA ALA A 196 11.19 -9.43 0.75
C ALA A 196 11.94 -8.19 0.19
N THR A 197 11.21 -7.29 -0.47
CA THR A 197 11.73 -6.05 -1.06
C THR A 197 11.75 -4.89 -0.10
N GLY A 198 10.94 -4.98 0.96
CA GLY A 198 10.82 -3.92 1.97
C GLY A 198 11.83 -4.02 3.11
N LYS A 199 11.51 -3.30 4.19
CA LYS A 199 12.38 -3.22 5.38
C LYS A 199 12.23 -4.39 6.34
N THR A 200 11.18 -5.20 6.18
CA THR A 200 10.93 -6.36 7.05
C THR A 200 11.89 -7.50 6.68
N PRO A 201 12.68 -8.02 7.62
CA PRO A 201 13.57 -9.15 7.33
C PRO A 201 12.78 -10.36 6.80
N ARG A 202 13.36 -11.05 5.82
CA ARG A 202 12.73 -12.21 5.16
C ARG A 202 12.34 -13.31 6.16
N GLU A 203 13.17 -13.52 7.18
CA GLU A 203 12.92 -14.50 8.24
C GLU A 203 11.69 -14.14 9.07
N THR A 204 11.47 -12.85 9.31
CA THR A 204 10.26 -12.34 10.00
C THR A 204 9.01 -12.61 9.16
N LEU A 205 9.07 -12.30 7.85
CA LEU A 205 7.98 -12.59 6.93
C LEU A 205 7.70 -14.10 6.84
N ALA A 206 8.74 -14.92 6.71
CA ALA A 206 8.61 -16.38 6.69
C ALA A 206 7.98 -16.95 7.98
N GLY A 207 8.29 -16.33 9.13
CA GLY A 207 7.71 -16.71 10.43
C GLY A 207 6.18 -16.51 10.50
N LEU A 208 5.63 -15.61 9.70
CA LEU A 208 4.17 -15.38 9.57
C LEU A 208 3.49 -16.40 8.66
N LYS A 209 4.24 -17.22 7.93
CA LYS A 209 3.76 -18.28 7.04
C LYS A 209 2.80 -17.73 5.95
N PRO A 210 3.22 -16.76 5.13
CA PRO A 210 2.44 -16.38 3.95
C PRO A 210 2.29 -17.59 3.01
N ASP A 211 1.30 -17.56 2.11
CA ASP A 211 1.12 -18.65 1.13
C ASP A 211 2.32 -18.76 0.19
N TYR A 212 2.88 -17.61 -0.22
CA TYR A 212 4.11 -17.52 -1.00
C TYR A 212 5.01 -16.39 -0.51
N LEU A 213 6.33 -16.65 -0.52
CA LEU A 213 7.35 -15.66 -0.15
C LEU A 213 8.47 -15.63 -1.19
N PHE A 214 8.58 -14.53 -1.92
CA PHE A 214 9.59 -14.27 -2.94
C PHE A 214 10.61 -13.24 -2.46
N ASP A 215 11.79 -13.22 -3.08
CA ASP A 215 12.79 -12.18 -2.82
C ASP A 215 12.46 -10.85 -3.55
N SER A 216 11.75 -10.95 -4.69
CA SER A 216 11.33 -9.81 -5.51
C SER A 216 10.25 -10.22 -6.52
N LEU A 217 9.76 -9.27 -7.33
CA LEU A 217 8.82 -9.52 -8.42
C LEU A 217 9.49 -9.94 -9.76
N LEU A 218 10.78 -10.27 -9.75
CA LEU A 218 11.55 -10.58 -10.96
C LEU A 218 11.10 -11.85 -11.67
N ASN A 219 10.73 -12.90 -10.92
CA ASN A 219 10.34 -14.17 -11.53
C ASN A 219 8.86 -14.17 -11.90
N THR A 220 8.53 -13.45 -12.96
CA THR A 220 7.15 -13.25 -13.45
C THR A 220 6.41 -14.57 -13.64
N ALA A 221 7.09 -15.62 -14.14
CA ALA A 221 6.45 -16.92 -14.42
C ALA A 221 5.98 -17.59 -13.11
N GLU A 222 6.86 -17.69 -12.11
CA GLU A 222 6.52 -18.28 -10.81
C GLU A 222 5.46 -17.45 -10.07
N LEU A 223 5.51 -16.12 -10.18
CA LEU A 223 4.50 -15.24 -9.58
C LEU A 223 3.11 -15.48 -10.21
N ILE A 224 3.04 -15.61 -11.53
CA ILE A 224 1.78 -15.92 -12.22
C ILE A 224 1.26 -17.30 -11.81
N GLU A 225 2.12 -18.30 -11.70
CA GLU A 225 1.71 -19.62 -11.19
C GLU A 225 1.15 -19.52 -9.77
N ALA A 226 1.82 -18.78 -8.87
CA ALA A 226 1.35 -18.55 -7.51
C ALA A 226 0.01 -17.80 -7.45
N ILE A 227 -0.19 -16.81 -8.32
CA ILE A 227 -1.46 -16.07 -8.45
C ILE A 227 -2.58 -17.01 -8.90
N LEU A 228 -2.31 -17.89 -9.86
CA LEU A 228 -3.33 -18.77 -10.46
C LEU A 228 -3.60 -20.04 -9.63
N ALA A 229 -2.64 -20.51 -8.83
CA ALA A 229 -2.83 -21.64 -7.94
C ALA A 229 -3.95 -21.41 -6.91
#